data_a22c7fa1f69bbb2385d170f58b8a4138
#
_entry.id   a22c7fa1f69bbb2385d170f58b8a4138
#
_cell.length_a   1.000
_cell.length_b   1.000
_cell.length_c   1.000
_cell.angle_alpha   90.00
_cell.angle_beta   90.00
_cell.angle_gamma   90.00
#
_symmetry.space_group_name_H-M   'P 1'
#
loop_
_entity.id
_entity.type
_entity.pdbx_description
1 polymer ?
#
loop_
_entity_poly.entity_id
_entity_poly.type
_entity_poly.pdbx_seq_one_letter_code
_entity_poly.pdbx_strand_id
1 'polypeptide(L)'
;MAKRMREKSAKRLENKDTRPTATARYVRMGAPKAKRLLDIIKNKPAVEACAILDITPSTASIAVKKVLCSAMANAENNQGINKDELFVAEAYANQAPSFKRVSFRGRGGVDTIIKRNCHITIVLDTVKK
;
A
#
# COMPACT_ATOMS: atom_id res chain seq x y z
N MET A 1 -35.63 -3.30 13.09
CA MET A 1 -34.16 -3.25 13.08
C MET A 1 -33.50 -3.99 11.90
N ALA A 2 -33.92 -5.20 11.55
CA ALA A 2 -33.33 -5.97 10.45
C ALA A 2 -33.39 -5.30 9.05
N LYS A 3 -34.47 -4.61 8.69
CA LYS A 3 -34.62 -3.90 7.40
C LYS A 3 -33.57 -2.81 7.25
N ARG A 4 -33.38 -1.95 8.25
CA ARG A 4 -32.38 -0.85 8.24
C ARG A 4 -30.94 -1.38 8.12
N MET A 5 -30.63 -2.53 8.71
CA MET A 5 -29.31 -3.16 8.59
C MET A 5 -29.06 -3.72 7.19
N ARG A 6 -30.11 -4.32 6.56
CA ARG A 6 -30.02 -4.81 5.17
C ARG A 6 -29.84 -3.65 4.19
N GLU A 7 -30.60 -2.57 4.32
CA GLU A 7 -30.48 -1.37 3.48
C GLU A 7 -29.09 -0.72 3.63
N LYS A 8 -28.55 -0.66 4.85
CA LYS A 8 -27.21 -0.15 5.10
C LYS A 8 -26.13 -1.04 4.51
N SER A 9 -26.32 -2.36 4.54
CA SER A 9 -25.42 -3.33 3.91
C SER A 9 -25.46 -3.22 2.39
N ALA A 10 -26.65 -3.11 1.78
CA ALA A 10 -26.81 -2.92 0.34
C ALA A 10 -26.13 -1.64 -0.14
N LYS A 11 -26.36 -0.51 0.52
CA LYS A 11 -25.67 0.77 0.20
C LYS A 11 -24.14 0.69 0.32
N ARG A 12 -23.60 -0.12 1.25
CA ARG A 12 -22.16 -0.33 1.35
C ARG A 12 -21.61 -1.14 0.18
N LEU A 13 -22.37 -2.10 -0.34
CA LEU A 13 -21.99 -2.89 -1.50
C LEU A 13 -22.04 -2.05 -2.78
N GLU A 14 -23.05 -1.20 -2.95
CA GLU A 14 -23.17 -0.27 -4.08
C GLU A 14 -22.01 0.73 -4.13
N ASN A 15 -21.59 1.23 -2.96
CA ASN A 15 -20.50 2.21 -2.83
C ASN A 15 -19.10 1.56 -2.67
N LYS A 16 -18.98 0.24 -2.90
CA LYS A 16 -17.69 -0.42 -2.82
C LYS A 16 -16.80 0.00 -3.98
N ASP A 17 -15.60 0.47 -3.65
CA ASP A 17 -14.57 0.78 -4.64
C ASP A 17 -14.18 -0.50 -5.39
N THR A 18 -14.39 -0.50 -6.71
CA THR A 18 -14.07 -1.61 -7.60
C THR A 18 -12.72 -1.46 -8.28
N ARG A 19 -12.02 -0.33 -8.05
CA ARG A 19 -10.69 -0.10 -8.65
C ARG A 19 -9.69 -1.18 -8.24
N PRO A 20 -8.80 -1.61 -9.14
CA PRO A 20 -7.80 -2.62 -8.82
C PRO A 20 -6.86 -2.10 -7.72
N THR A 21 -6.74 -2.88 -6.67
CA THR A 21 -5.97 -2.51 -5.49
C THR A 21 -5.14 -3.67 -4.97
N ALA A 22 -4.01 -3.36 -4.33
CA ALA A 22 -3.23 -4.30 -3.56
C ALA A 22 -2.73 -3.68 -2.25
N THR A 23 -2.72 -4.48 -1.20
CA THR A 23 -2.27 -4.07 0.13
C THR A 23 -1.27 -5.08 0.69
N ALA A 24 -0.04 -4.61 0.98
CA ALA A 24 0.91 -5.37 1.79
C ALA A 24 0.77 -4.98 3.25
N ARG A 25 0.54 -5.96 4.12
CA ARG A 25 0.38 -5.75 5.55
C ARG A 25 1.65 -6.11 6.31
N TYR A 26 1.90 -5.41 7.43
CA TYR A 26 3.01 -5.66 8.36
C TYR A 26 4.40 -5.63 7.72
N VAL A 27 4.60 -4.76 6.74
CA VAL A 27 5.91 -4.58 6.11
C VAL A 27 6.88 -3.99 7.15
N ARG A 28 8.07 -4.60 7.30
CA ARG A 28 9.05 -4.25 8.33
C ARG A 28 9.85 -3.01 8.00
N MET A 29 9.14 -1.88 7.96
CA MET A 29 9.72 -0.54 7.79
C MET A 29 8.80 0.52 8.39
N GLY A 30 9.34 1.69 8.68
CA GLY A 30 8.52 2.83 9.11
C GLY A 30 7.74 3.44 7.95
N ALA A 31 6.47 3.78 8.18
CA ALA A 31 5.58 4.39 7.18
C ALA A 31 6.18 5.63 6.48
N PRO A 32 6.92 6.55 7.13
CA PRO A 32 7.53 7.70 6.45
C PRO A 32 8.54 7.32 5.35
N LYS A 33 9.24 6.18 5.50
CA LYS A 33 10.19 5.71 4.48
C LYS A 33 9.48 5.21 3.23
N ALA A 34 8.38 4.47 3.40
CA ALA A 34 7.53 4.03 2.30
C ALA A 34 6.83 5.22 1.64
N LYS A 35 6.29 6.17 2.43
CA LYS A 35 5.55 7.34 1.92
C LYS A 35 6.35 8.16 0.93
N ARG A 36 7.64 8.42 1.19
CA ARG A 36 8.51 9.17 0.27
C ARG A 36 8.54 8.58 -1.15
N LEU A 37 8.55 7.25 -1.26
CA LEU A 37 8.55 6.57 -2.56
C LEU A 37 7.15 6.55 -3.19
N LEU A 38 6.11 6.38 -2.37
CA LEU A 38 4.73 6.41 -2.83
C LEU A 38 4.36 7.79 -3.40
N ASP A 39 4.84 8.87 -2.80
CA ASP A 39 4.63 10.23 -3.29
C ASP A 39 5.30 10.46 -4.68
N ILE A 40 6.43 9.79 -4.96
CA ILE A 40 7.12 9.88 -6.26
C ILE A 40 6.36 9.16 -7.38
N ILE A 41 5.73 8.02 -7.07
CA ILE A 41 5.03 7.20 -8.08
C ILE A 41 3.56 7.58 -8.25
N LYS A 42 3.01 8.38 -7.37
CA LYS A 42 1.61 8.82 -7.43
C LYS A 42 1.34 9.61 -8.71
N ASN A 43 0.18 9.37 -9.34
CA ASN A 43 -0.27 9.97 -10.60
C ASN A 43 0.62 9.65 -11.82
N LYS A 44 1.45 8.61 -11.74
CA LYS A 44 2.27 8.14 -12.87
C LYS A 44 1.70 6.89 -13.50
N PRO A 45 1.98 6.63 -14.79
CA PRO A 45 1.69 5.36 -15.43
C PRO A 45 2.33 4.20 -14.65
N ALA A 46 1.63 3.07 -14.53
CA ALA A 46 2.09 1.95 -13.72
C ALA A 46 3.44 1.38 -14.20
N VAL A 47 3.67 1.36 -15.51
CA VAL A 47 4.94 0.90 -16.11
C VAL A 47 6.09 1.84 -15.74
N GLU A 48 5.89 3.16 -15.87
CA GLU A 48 6.89 4.17 -15.47
C GLU A 48 7.18 4.10 -13.96
N ALA A 49 6.14 3.93 -13.14
CA ALA A 49 6.29 3.78 -11.69
C ALA A 49 7.17 2.57 -11.32
N CYS A 50 7.03 1.44 -12.03
CA CYS A 50 7.90 0.28 -11.86
C CYS A 50 9.35 0.61 -12.19
N ALA A 51 9.62 1.29 -13.31
CA ALA A 51 10.97 1.67 -13.72
C ALA A 51 11.64 2.63 -12.71
N ILE A 52 10.89 3.60 -12.18
CA ILE A 52 11.38 4.52 -11.15
C ILE A 52 11.78 3.74 -9.88
N LEU A 53 10.97 2.77 -9.46
CA LEU A 53 11.25 1.96 -8.29
C LEU A 53 12.47 1.04 -8.47
N ASP A 54 12.77 0.60 -9.70
CA ASP A 54 13.97 -0.19 -10.00
C ASP A 54 15.24 0.63 -9.88
N ILE A 55 15.22 1.87 -10.35
CA ILE A 55 16.38 2.76 -10.32
C ILE A 55 16.64 3.28 -8.89
N THR A 56 15.59 3.38 -8.05
CA THR A 56 15.72 3.97 -6.71
C THR A 56 16.39 3.01 -5.72
N PRO A 57 17.62 3.27 -5.23
CA PRO A 57 18.34 2.40 -4.30
C PRO A 57 17.77 2.50 -2.88
N SER A 58 16.66 1.83 -2.62
CA SER A 58 16.01 1.84 -1.30
C SER A 58 15.42 0.48 -0.95
N THR A 59 15.59 0.05 0.29
CA THR A 59 14.91 -1.16 0.81
C THR A 59 13.37 -1.05 0.67
N ALA A 60 12.83 0.17 0.72
CA ALA A 60 11.40 0.39 0.58
C ALA A 60 10.93 0.21 -0.88
N SER A 61 11.77 0.49 -1.89
CA SER A 61 11.39 0.34 -3.31
C SER A 61 11.08 -1.11 -3.66
N ILE A 62 11.81 -2.07 -3.11
CA ILE A 62 11.55 -3.50 -3.32
C ILE A 62 10.15 -3.89 -2.83
N ALA A 63 9.77 -3.42 -1.64
CA ALA A 63 8.45 -3.73 -1.07
C ALA A 63 7.33 -3.03 -1.84
N VAL A 64 7.49 -1.75 -2.15
CA VAL A 64 6.52 -0.95 -2.92
C VAL A 64 6.33 -1.54 -4.32
N LYS A 65 7.43 -1.91 -5.01
CA LYS A 65 7.37 -2.55 -6.34
C LYS A 65 6.55 -3.85 -6.31
N LYS A 66 6.77 -4.72 -5.30
CA LYS A 66 5.98 -5.96 -5.16
C LYS A 66 4.48 -5.67 -5.03
N VAL A 67 4.11 -4.64 -4.26
CA VAL A 67 2.70 -4.24 -4.13
C VAL A 67 2.15 -3.71 -5.44
N LEU A 68 2.92 -2.89 -6.15
CA LEU A 68 2.52 -2.35 -7.46
C LEU A 68 2.32 -3.46 -8.49
N CYS A 69 3.26 -4.40 -8.60
CA CYS A 69 3.12 -5.56 -9.48
C CYS A 69 1.89 -6.43 -9.12
N SER A 70 1.60 -6.61 -7.83
CA SER A 70 0.40 -7.30 -7.37
C SER A 70 -0.88 -6.57 -7.77
N ALA A 71 -0.92 -5.23 -7.66
CA ALA A 71 -2.05 -4.43 -8.08
C ALA A 71 -2.28 -4.51 -9.61
N MET A 72 -1.20 -4.48 -10.41
CA MET A 72 -1.26 -4.65 -11.87
C MET A 72 -1.78 -6.03 -12.26
N ALA A 73 -1.31 -7.09 -11.59
CA ALA A 73 -1.82 -8.45 -11.81
C ALA A 73 -3.30 -8.59 -11.42
N ASN A 74 -3.74 -7.92 -10.34
CA ASN A 74 -5.16 -7.90 -9.96
C ASN A 74 -6.02 -7.19 -11.01
N ALA A 75 -5.53 -6.11 -11.64
CA ALA A 75 -6.21 -5.42 -12.73
C ALA A 75 -6.37 -6.33 -13.95
N GLU A 76 -5.30 -7.01 -14.34
CA GLU A 76 -5.27 -7.91 -15.49
C GLU A 76 -6.19 -9.13 -15.29
N ASN A 77 -6.05 -9.83 -14.14
CA ASN A 77 -6.76 -11.07 -13.89
C ASN A 77 -8.24 -10.90 -13.55
N ASN A 78 -8.59 -9.83 -12.81
CA ASN A 78 -9.97 -9.65 -12.31
C ASN A 78 -10.81 -8.76 -13.23
N GLN A 79 -10.19 -7.84 -13.96
CA GLN A 79 -10.89 -6.83 -14.76
C GLN A 79 -10.52 -6.87 -16.25
N GLY A 80 -9.49 -7.64 -16.65
CA GLY A 80 -9.02 -7.75 -18.02
C GLY A 80 -8.40 -6.45 -18.57
N ILE A 81 -7.91 -5.57 -17.69
CA ILE A 81 -7.35 -4.27 -18.07
C ILE A 81 -5.86 -4.44 -18.40
N ASN A 82 -5.41 -3.88 -19.52
CA ASN A 82 -4.01 -3.91 -19.91
C ASN A 82 -3.14 -3.05 -18.98
N LYS A 83 -1.91 -3.50 -18.74
CA LYS A 83 -0.94 -2.82 -17.86
C LYS A 83 -0.59 -1.41 -18.32
N ASP A 84 -0.59 -1.18 -19.64
CA ASP A 84 -0.22 0.11 -20.24
C ASP A 84 -1.30 1.20 -20.06
N GLU A 85 -2.53 0.79 -19.75
CA GLU A 85 -3.66 1.70 -19.52
C GLU A 85 -3.81 2.11 -18.06
N LEU A 86 -3.00 1.51 -17.18
CA LEU A 86 -3.07 1.70 -15.73
C LEU A 86 -2.19 2.86 -15.26
N PHE A 87 -2.70 3.65 -14.33
CA PHE A 87 -1.91 4.64 -13.60
C PHE A 87 -2.14 4.52 -12.09
N VAL A 88 -1.21 5.02 -11.29
CA VAL A 88 -1.29 5.02 -9.83
C VAL A 88 -2.19 6.16 -9.38
N ALA A 89 -3.45 5.86 -9.08
CA ALA A 89 -4.42 6.85 -8.63
C ALA A 89 -4.16 7.24 -7.16
N GLU A 90 -4.05 6.24 -6.30
CA GLU A 90 -3.78 6.45 -4.88
C GLU A 90 -2.66 5.53 -4.40
N ALA A 91 -1.76 6.09 -3.60
CA ALA A 91 -0.69 5.34 -2.97
C ALA A 91 -0.44 5.89 -1.57
N TYR A 92 -0.56 5.05 -0.54
CA TYR A 92 -0.39 5.48 0.83
C TYR A 92 0.19 4.38 1.72
N ALA A 93 0.83 4.81 2.81
CA ALA A 93 1.40 3.93 3.82
C ALA A 93 0.87 4.30 5.20
N ASN A 94 0.16 3.38 5.83
CA ASN A 94 -0.38 3.55 7.17
C ASN A 94 0.53 2.88 8.19
N GLN A 95 0.56 3.42 9.41
CA GLN A 95 1.31 2.82 10.50
C GLN A 95 0.65 1.52 10.96
N ALA A 96 1.46 0.49 11.14
CA ALA A 96 1.05 -0.81 11.67
C ALA A 96 1.56 -1.02 13.11
N PRO A 97 1.01 -1.97 13.85
CA PRO A 97 1.53 -2.37 15.15
C PRO A 97 3.03 -2.65 15.08
N SER A 98 3.79 -2.05 15.99
CA SER A 98 5.25 -2.13 16.02
C SER A 98 5.71 -3.18 17.03
N PHE A 99 6.80 -3.87 16.73
CA PHE A 99 7.43 -4.76 17.69
C PHE A 99 8.31 -3.97 18.67
N LYS A 100 8.19 -4.28 19.94
CA LYS A 100 9.05 -3.72 21.00
C LYS A 100 10.17 -4.70 21.33
N ARG A 101 11.36 -4.18 21.59
CA ARG A 101 12.52 -4.93 22.08
C ARG A 101 13.06 -4.21 23.30
N VAL A 102 13.58 -4.95 24.23
CA VAL A 102 14.19 -4.45 25.45
C VAL A 102 15.68 -4.25 25.22
N SER A 103 16.21 -3.11 25.64
CA SER A 103 17.66 -2.82 25.69
C SER A 103 18.02 -2.47 27.12
N PHE A 104 18.87 -3.27 27.72
CA PHE A 104 19.34 -3.02 29.08
C PHE A 104 20.35 -1.89 29.10
N ARG A 105 20.22 -1.01 30.11
CA ARG A 105 21.13 0.11 30.39
C ARG A 105 21.82 -0.12 31.72
N GLY A 106 22.76 0.75 32.02
CA GLY A 106 23.45 0.73 33.31
C GLY A 106 22.49 0.93 34.49
N ARG A 107 22.88 0.47 35.67
CA ARG A 107 22.15 0.59 36.96
C ARG A 107 20.74 -0.02 36.94
N GLY A 108 20.53 -1.10 36.16
CA GLY A 108 19.24 -1.79 36.07
C GLY A 108 18.17 -1.05 35.25
N GLY A 109 18.53 0.05 34.56
CA GLY A 109 17.61 0.75 33.67
C GLY A 109 17.30 -0.06 32.39
N VAL A 110 16.08 0.12 31.86
CA VAL A 110 15.60 -0.59 30.67
C VAL A 110 15.00 0.39 29.66
N ASP A 111 15.52 0.37 28.43
CA ASP A 111 14.97 1.14 27.31
C ASP A 111 14.19 0.22 26.36
N THR A 112 13.19 0.80 25.69
CA THR A 112 12.40 0.09 24.69
C THR A 112 12.78 0.51 23.28
N ILE A 113 13.29 -0.43 22.49
CA ILE A 113 13.54 -0.23 21.05
C ILE A 113 12.28 -0.59 20.26
N ILE A 114 11.76 0.37 19.50
CA ILE A 114 10.57 0.18 18.67
C ILE A 114 10.98 -0.20 17.24
N LYS A 115 10.63 -1.41 16.81
CA LYS A 115 10.77 -1.87 15.42
C LYS A 115 9.45 -1.59 14.68
N ARG A 116 9.39 -0.49 13.95
CA ARG A 116 8.18 -0.01 13.28
C ARG A 116 7.81 -0.87 12.08
N ASN A 117 6.50 -1.05 11.88
CA ASN A 117 5.91 -1.68 10.69
C ASN A 117 4.95 -0.71 10.01
N CYS A 118 4.63 -0.97 8.75
CA CYS A 118 3.61 -0.24 8.00
C CYS A 118 2.75 -1.17 7.16
N HIS A 119 1.60 -0.66 6.74
CA HIS A 119 0.73 -1.22 5.71
C HIS A 119 0.84 -0.32 4.49
N ILE A 120 1.13 -0.91 3.33
CA ILE A 120 1.26 -0.20 2.06
C ILE A 120 0.06 -0.57 1.20
N THR A 121 -0.68 0.43 0.73
CA THR A 121 -1.81 0.24 -0.18
C THR A 121 -1.58 1.05 -1.44
N ILE A 122 -1.80 0.43 -2.59
CA ILE A 122 -1.76 1.06 -3.91
C ILE A 122 -3.08 0.77 -4.60
N VAL A 123 -3.72 1.82 -5.11
CA VAL A 123 -4.93 1.76 -5.92
C VAL A 123 -4.58 2.25 -7.32
N LEU A 124 -4.87 1.44 -8.30
CA LEU A 124 -4.71 1.78 -9.71
C LEU A 124 -6.04 2.23 -10.29
N ASP A 125 -5.98 3.00 -11.36
CA ASP A 125 -7.13 3.39 -12.15
C ASP A 125 -6.74 3.42 -13.63
N THR A 126 -7.74 3.43 -14.50
CA THR A 126 -7.53 3.52 -15.94
C THR A 126 -7.52 4.97 -16.39
N VAL A 127 -6.62 5.31 -17.31
CA VAL A 127 -6.65 6.61 -17.97
C VAL A 127 -7.91 6.67 -18.84
N LYS A 128 -8.92 7.42 -18.39
CA LYS A 128 -10.07 7.72 -19.25
C LYS A 128 -9.56 8.56 -20.42
N LYS A 129 -9.59 7.97 -21.63
CA LYS A 129 -9.39 8.70 -22.87
C LYS A 129 -10.55 9.64 -23.14
#